data_40fab81627f3aed11b50d493f928972c
#
_entry.id   40fab81627f3aed11b50d493f928972c
#
_cell.length_a   1.000
_cell.length_b   1.000
_cell.length_c   1.000
_cell.angle_alpha   90.00
_cell.angle_beta   90.00
_cell.angle_gamma   90.00
#
_symmetry.space_group_name_H-M   'P 1'
#
loop_
_entity.id
_entity.type
_entity.pdbx_description
1 polymer ?
#
loop_
_entity_poly.entity_id
_entity_poly.type
_entity_poly.pdbx_seq_one_letter_code
_entity_poly.pdbx_strand_id
1 'polypeptide(L)'
;QVVLETQLSAGLDPDVAVAVYRSVAEGVANALRHGRAEHVTVRVTAADSGAIHVDVLDDGAGGPIVPGVGLSSLQRRAENLGGRLSIGSNPPTGVHLHLELPTEAVA
;
A
#
# COMPACT_ATOMS: atom_id res chain seq x y z
N GLN A 1 -12.98 -8.49 -7.60
CA GLN A 1 -13.55 -8.13 -6.30
C GLN A 1 -12.50 -7.44 -5.45
N VAL A 2 -12.85 -6.30 -4.88
CA VAL A 2 -11.96 -5.57 -3.97
C VAL A 2 -12.57 -5.61 -2.57
N VAL A 3 -11.78 -6.08 -1.60
CA VAL A 3 -12.19 -6.12 -0.21
C VAL A 3 -11.34 -5.13 0.59
N LEU A 4 -11.98 -4.28 1.36
CA LEU A 4 -11.30 -3.29 2.20
C LEU A 4 -11.50 -3.64 3.67
N GLU A 5 -10.39 -3.79 4.39
CA GLU A 5 -10.39 -4.02 5.83
C GLU A 5 -9.63 -2.87 6.50
N THR A 6 -10.25 -2.20 7.46
CA THR A 6 -9.59 -1.11 8.18
C THR A 6 -9.70 -1.32 9.68
N GLN A 7 -8.63 -0.98 10.39
CA GLN A 7 -8.59 -1.00 11.86
C GLN A 7 -7.81 0.22 12.34
N LEU A 8 -8.45 1.37 12.21
CA LEU A 8 -7.88 2.64 12.67
C LEU A 8 -8.82 3.22 13.73
N SER A 9 -8.27 3.54 14.88
CA SER A 9 -9.05 4.07 16.01
C SER A 9 -9.10 5.60 16.04
N ALA A 10 -8.29 6.26 15.24
CA ALA A 10 -8.19 7.72 15.23
C ALA A 10 -7.91 8.22 13.82
N GLY A 11 -8.10 9.52 13.61
CA GLY A 11 -7.77 10.16 12.34
C GLY A 11 -6.27 10.17 12.10
N LEU A 12 -5.90 10.27 10.83
CA LEU A 12 -4.51 10.33 10.43
C LEU A 12 -4.11 11.78 10.18
N ASP A 13 -2.80 12.05 10.37
CA ASP A 13 -2.21 13.28 9.86
C ASP A 13 -2.54 13.40 8.37
N PRO A 14 -2.89 14.61 7.86
CA PRO A 14 -3.29 14.76 6.46
C PRO A 14 -2.27 14.25 5.45
N ASP A 15 -0.98 14.42 5.69
CA ASP A 15 0.05 13.93 4.77
C ASP A 15 0.13 12.42 4.79
N VAL A 16 -0.04 11.81 5.95
CA VAL A 16 -0.10 10.36 6.09
C VAL A 16 -1.34 9.81 5.38
N ALA A 17 -2.49 10.47 5.56
CA ALA A 17 -3.73 10.07 4.92
C ALA A 17 -3.61 10.08 3.40
N VAL A 18 -2.97 11.11 2.83
CA VAL A 18 -2.74 11.20 1.38
C VAL A 18 -1.87 10.04 0.90
N ALA A 19 -0.80 9.74 1.64
CA ALA A 19 0.09 8.63 1.28
C ALA A 19 -0.64 7.29 1.31
N VAL A 20 -1.49 7.06 2.32
CA VAL A 20 -2.32 5.86 2.41
C VAL A 20 -3.25 5.76 1.21
N TYR A 21 -3.99 6.83 0.92
CA TYR A 21 -4.92 6.85 -0.20
C TYR A 21 -4.23 6.54 -1.53
N ARG A 22 -3.10 7.21 -1.79
CA ARG A 22 -2.38 7.04 -3.05
C ARG A 22 -1.82 5.63 -3.18
N SER A 23 -1.33 5.06 -2.09
CA SER A 23 -0.79 3.70 -2.10
C SER A 23 -1.88 2.67 -2.41
N VAL A 24 -3.05 2.83 -1.80
CA VAL A 24 -4.19 1.96 -2.08
C VAL A 24 -4.62 2.10 -3.54
N ALA A 25 -4.79 3.32 -4.01
CA ALA A 25 -5.24 3.58 -5.38
C ALA A 25 -4.27 3.00 -6.40
N GLU A 26 -2.96 3.20 -6.20
CA GLU A 26 -1.95 2.68 -7.12
C GLU A 26 -1.86 1.16 -7.07
N GLY A 27 -1.91 0.58 -5.88
CA GLY A 27 -1.88 -0.88 -5.71
C GLY A 27 -3.07 -1.56 -6.37
N VAL A 28 -4.27 -1.03 -6.17
CA VAL A 28 -5.48 -1.57 -6.80
C VAL A 28 -5.42 -1.41 -8.31
N ALA A 29 -5.01 -0.22 -8.79
CA ALA A 29 -4.92 0.03 -10.23
C ALA A 29 -3.93 -0.92 -10.89
N ASN A 30 -2.77 -1.17 -10.26
CA ASN A 30 -1.78 -2.10 -10.79
C ASN A 30 -2.31 -3.53 -10.83
N ALA A 31 -3.02 -3.96 -9.79
CA ALA A 31 -3.60 -5.29 -9.72
C ALA A 31 -4.59 -5.52 -10.87
N LEU A 32 -5.43 -4.53 -11.15
CA LEU A 32 -6.47 -4.64 -12.16
C LEU A 32 -5.93 -4.48 -13.58
N ARG A 33 -4.97 -3.56 -13.78
CA ARG A 33 -4.46 -3.28 -15.13
C ARG A 33 -3.39 -4.27 -15.59
N HIS A 34 -2.44 -4.55 -14.71
CA HIS A 34 -1.26 -5.33 -15.09
C HIS A 34 -1.34 -6.77 -14.60
N GLY A 35 -1.87 -6.99 -13.42
CA GLY A 35 -1.98 -8.32 -12.83
C GLY A 35 -3.20 -9.10 -13.27
N ARG A 36 -4.23 -8.44 -13.78
CA ARG A 36 -5.52 -9.06 -14.10
C ARG A 36 -6.07 -9.84 -12.92
N ALA A 37 -5.96 -9.27 -11.73
CA ALA A 37 -6.40 -9.90 -10.51
C ALA A 37 -7.91 -10.05 -10.46
N GLU A 38 -8.38 -11.18 -9.93
CA GLU A 38 -9.80 -11.38 -9.65
C GLU A 38 -10.14 -10.89 -8.25
N HIS A 39 -9.18 -10.99 -7.33
CA HIS A 39 -9.36 -10.57 -5.94
C HIS A 39 -8.24 -9.64 -5.51
N VAL A 40 -8.62 -8.52 -4.90
CA VAL A 40 -7.68 -7.57 -4.31
C VAL A 40 -8.13 -7.31 -2.88
N THR A 41 -7.24 -7.52 -1.94
CA THR A 41 -7.51 -7.23 -0.53
C THR A 41 -6.68 -6.03 -0.12
N VAL A 42 -7.34 -5.02 0.44
CA VAL A 42 -6.69 -3.83 0.98
C VAL A 42 -6.88 -3.84 2.49
N ARG A 43 -5.79 -3.78 3.23
CA ARG A 43 -5.81 -3.80 4.68
C ARG A 43 -5.05 -2.60 5.20
N VAL A 44 -5.72 -1.80 6.03
CA VAL A 44 -5.11 -0.63 6.68
C VAL A 44 -5.24 -0.82 8.18
N THR A 45 -4.12 -0.96 8.86
CA THR A 45 -4.10 -1.25 10.29
C THR A 45 -3.12 -0.33 11.01
N ALA A 46 -3.36 -0.13 12.32
CA ALA A 46 -2.43 0.58 13.19
C ALA A 46 -1.79 -0.45 14.13
N ALA A 47 -0.46 -0.42 14.20
CA ALA A 47 0.27 -1.25 15.14
C ALA A 47 0.26 -0.61 16.53
N ASP A 48 0.59 -1.39 17.56
CA ASP A 48 0.68 -0.90 18.93
C ASP A 48 1.72 0.23 19.05
N SER A 49 2.74 0.19 18.22
CA SER A 49 3.77 1.24 18.16
C SER A 49 3.25 2.57 17.63
N GLY A 50 2.05 2.58 17.04
CA GLY A 50 1.49 3.75 16.37
C GLY A 50 1.75 3.79 14.88
N ALA A 51 2.56 2.89 14.35
CA ALA A 51 2.81 2.84 12.90
C ALA A 51 1.56 2.39 12.15
N ILE A 52 1.37 2.97 10.97
CA ILE A 52 0.28 2.60 10.07
C ILE A 52 0.82 1.64 9.04
N HIS A 53 0.14 0.52 8.86
CA HIS A 53 0.48 -0.47 7.84
C HIS A 53 -0.61 -0.53 6.81
N VAL A 54 -0.23 -0.45 5.54
CA VAL A 54 -1.14 -0.60 4.42
C VAL A 54 -0.66 -1.77 3.59
N ASP A 55 -1.53 -2.73 3.39
CA ASP A 55 -1.24 -3.91 2.56
C ASP A 55 -2.24 -3.97 1.43
N VAL A 56 -1.74 -4.08 0.20
CA VAL A 56 -2.57 -4.35 -0.97
C VAL A 56 -2.09 -5.68 -1.54
N LEU A 57 -2.94 -6.69 -1.43
CA LEU A 57 -2.62 -8.04 -1.86
C LEU A 57 -3.55 -8.42 -3.02
N ASP A 58 -2.98 -8.94 -4.10
CA ASP A 58 -3.77 -9.39 -5.23
C ASP A 58 -3.41 -10.83 -5.60
N ASP A 59 -4.29 -11.46 -6.37
CA ASP A 59 -4.11 -12.82 -6.86
C ASP A 59 -3.83 -12.85 -8.38
N GLY A 60 -3.32 -11.76 -8.92
CA GLY A 60 -3.05 -11.64 -10.34
C GLY A 60 -1.88 -12.49 -10.81
N ALA A 61 -1.36 -12.15 -11.98
CA ALA A 61 -0.29 -12.92 -12.60
C ALA A 61 1.03 -12.87 -11.80
N GLY A 62 1.24 -11.79 -11.05
CA GLY A 62 2.50 -11.60 -10.35
C GLY A 62 3.63 -11.28 -11.31
N GLY A 63 4.83 -11.69 -10.94
CA GLY A 63 6.03 -11.46 -11.74
C GLY A 63 6.75 -10.18 -11.37
N PRO A 64 7.86 -9.89 -12.05
CA PRO A 64 8.64 -8.70 -11.74
C PRO A 64 7.82 -7.43 -11.96
N ILE A 65 7.85 -6.54 -10.97
CA ILE A 65 7.23 -5.24 -11.11
C ILE A 65 8.34 -4.23 -11.35
N VAL A 66 8.26 -3.58 -12.51
CA VAL A 66 9.15 -2.46 -12.81
C VAL A 66 8.42 -1.20 -12.32
N PRO A 67 8.96 -0.51 -11.30
CA PRO A 67 8.31 0.69 -10.80
C PRO A 67 8.16 1.73 -11.90
N GLY A 68 6.92 2.15 -12.16
CA GLY A 68 6.65 3.29 -12.99
C GLY A 68 6.69 4.57 -12.17
N VAL A 69 6.28 5.67 -12.78
CA VAL A 69 6.26 6.99 -12.13
C VAL A 69 5.43 6.95 -10.84
N GLY A 70 4.28 6.26 -10.88
CA GLY A 70 3.39 6.17 -9.72
C GLY A 70 4.06 5.52 -8.51
N LEU A 71 4.66 4.35 -8.70
CA LEU A 71 5.30 3.63 -7.59
C LEU A 71 6.55 4.32 -7.09
N SER A 72 7.35 4.89 -7.99
CA SER A 72 8.55 5.65 -7.60
C SER A 72 8.19 6.87 -6.79
N SER A 73 7.12 7.55 -7.16
CA SER A 73 6.61 8.72 -6.45
C SER A 73 6.10 8.35 -5.05
N LEU A 74 5.40 7.22 -4.95
CA LEU A 74 4.92 6.71 -3.65
C LEU A 74 6.08 6.34 -2.74
N GLN A 75 7.10 5.69 -3.28
CA GLN A 75 8.28 5.31 -2.51
C GLN A 75 8.96 6.53 -1.92
N ARG A 76 9.14 7.57 -2.73
CA ARG A 76 9.74 8.83 -2.28
C ARG A 76 8.88 9.49 -1.20
N ARG A 77 7.57 9.51 -1.40
CA ARG A 77 6.64 10.09 -0.42
C ARG A 77 6.71 9.35 0.92
N ALA A 78 6.74 8.01 0.88
CA ALA A 78 6.86 7.21 2.09
C ALA A 78 8.16 7.53 2.85
N GLU A 79 9.28 7.59 2.13
CA GLU A 79 10.56 7.91 2.73
C GLU A 79 10.57 9.31 3.34
N ASN A 80 9.99 10.29 2.65
CA ASN A 80 9.89 11.66 3.14
C ASN A 80 9.05 11.76 4.43
N LEU A 81 8.11 10.85 4.63
CA LEU A 81 7.28 10.80 5.83
C LEU A 81 7.87 9.95 6.93
N GLY A 82 9.05 9.39 6.72
CA GLY A 82 9.72 8.56 7.72
C GLY A 82 9.34 7.09 7.67
N GLY A 83 8.66 6.67 6.60
CA GLY A 83 8.25 5.29 6.41
C GLY A 83 8.94 4.63 5.23
N ARG A 84 8.33 3.57 4.73
CA ARG A 84 8.86 2.85 3.57
C ARG A 84 7.77 2.11 2.82
N LEU A 85 8.00 1.94 1.53
CA LEU A 85 7.16 1.15 0.65
C LEU A 85 7.97 -0.04 0.14
N SER A 86 7.39 -1.23 0.20
CA SER A 86 8.01 -2.42 -0.36
C SER A 86 7.01 -3.17 -1.21
N ILE A 87 7.52 -3.91 -2.20
CA ILE A 87 6.70 -4.68 -3.12
C ILE A 87 7.31 -6.06 -3.22
N GLY A 88 6.49 -7.07 -3.06
CA GLY A 88 6.91 -8.46 -3.13
C GLY A 88 5.87 -9.34 -3.77
N SER A 89 6.09 -10.64 -3.70
CA SER A 89 5.13 -11.60 -4.21
C SER A 89 4.08 -11.94 -3.16
N ASN A 90 2.90 -12.34 -3.65
CA ASN A 90 1.80 -12.81 -2.82
C ASN A 90 1.51 -14.27 -3.24
N PRO A 91 2.11 -15.27 -2.59
CA PRO A 91 1.92 -16.67 -3.01
C PRO A 91 0.44 -17.09 -2.95
N PRO A 92 -0.02 -18.01 -3.82
CA PRO A 92 0.76 -18.68 -4.87
C PRO A 92 1.01 -17.82 -6.10
N THR A 93 0.20 -16.81 -6.37
CA THR A 93 0.40 -15.84 -7.45
C THR A 93 -0.07 -14.47 -7.00
N GLY A 94 0.54 -13.42 -7.53
CA GLY A 94 0.11 -12.07 -7.26
C GLY A 94 1.20 -11.20 -6.68
N VAL A 95 0.79 -10.03 -6.22
CA VAL A 95 1.68 -8.99 -5.70
C VAL A 95 1.21 -8.55 -4.32
N HIS A 96 2.17 -8.30 -3.45
CA HIS A 96 1.93 -7.70 -2.14
C HIS A 96 2.67 -6.36 -2.08
N LEU A 97 1.91 -5.28 -2.10
CA LEU A 97 2.44 -3.94 -1.85
C LEU A 97 2.24 -3.64 -0.37
N HIS A 98 3.31 -3.26 0.31
CA HIS A 98 3.28 -2.94 1.73
C HIS A 98 3.83 -1.55 1.98
N LEU A 99 3.05 -0.73 2.68
CA LEU A 99 3.45 0.61 3.10
C LEU A 99 3.45 0.66 4.61
N GLU A 100 4.52 1.19 5.19
CA GLU A 100 4.61 1.44 6.63
C GLU A 100 4.90 2.92 6.83
N LEU A 101 4.08 3.58 7.64
CA LEU A 101 4.20 5.00 7.92
C LEU A 101 4.05 5.26 9.42
N PRO A 102 4.72 6.29 9.96
CA PRO A 102 4.40 6.75 11.32
C PRO A 102 2.98 7.36 11.32
N THR A 103 2.36 7.44 12.50
CA THR A 103 1.04 8.07 12.63
C THR A 103 1.08 9.55 12.32
N GLU A 104 2.24 10.18 12.54
CA GLU A 104 2.45 11.59 12.26
C GLU A 104 3.59 11.74 11.27
N ALA A 105 3.48 12.71 10.38
CA ALA A 105 4.54 13.01 9.43
C ALA A 105 5.79 13.48 10.18
N VAL A 106 6.96 13.01 9.72
CA VAL A 106 8.24 13.47 10.26
C VAL A 106 8.58 14.81 9.62
N ALA A 107 8.87 15.78 10.47
CA ALA A 107 9.20 17.11 10.01
C ALA A 107 10.57 17.15 9.31
#